data_aeb9b3bfa3c47c0662c2a26d3a572ec9
#
_entry.id   aeb9b3bfa3c47c0662c2a26d3a572ec9
#
_cell.length_a   1.000
_cell.length_b   1.000
_cell.length_c   1.000
_cell.angle_alpha   90.00
_cell.angle_beta   90.00
_cell.angle_gamma   90.00
#
_symmetry.space_group_name_H-M   'P 1'
#
loop_
_entity.id
_entity.type
_entity.pdbx_description
1 polymer ?
#
loop_
_entity_poly.entity_id
_entity_poly.type
_entity_poly.pdbx_seq_one_letter_code
_entity_poly.pdbx_strand_id
1 'polypeptide(L)'
;MQTIKIGATSWEVSNVALGIMRMGTLPVAEAVKTLQAAHEAGINFIDSADIYGRDPKLGRGSSEIHFGQALKQSGLRRDDFYIQSKAGLFADETGRITRYDSSKKHLLTAVDGMLERMGIDYLDSFLIHRPDPLMEPEEVAAAFDELQKAGKVRHFGVSNFNPQQIELLQQACSQRLLIDQLQFSIMHTGMIDFGLHTNMTDPASLNHDGGLLEYARRKQMTIQTWSPFQYGTFAGTFIDNEEFHELNVVLKQLADKYHVSKNAIAVAWILKHPAKMQVLLGTMNPQHIIDSAQGSEITLTNQEWYDIYLAAGNSLP
;
A
#
# COMPACT_ATOMS: atom_id res chain seq x y z
N MET A 1 -12.62 -11.53 -7.54
CA MET A 1 -11.69 -10.89 -6.56
C MET A 1 -11.47 -11.83 -5.40
N GLN A 2 -10.23 -12.24 -5.16
CA GLN A 2 -9.88 -13.05 -3.99
C GLN A 2 -9.70 -12.17 -2.75
N THR A 3 -9.84 -12.78 -1.57
CA THR A 3 -9.66 -12.10 -0.29
C THR A 3 -8.44 -12.61 0.47
N ILE A 4 -7.92 -11.76 1.34
CA ILE A 4 -6.88 -12.12 2.32
C ILE A 4 -7.32 -11.66 3.72
N LYS A 5 -6.75 -12.30 4.74
CA LYS A 5 -6.89 -11.82 6.12
C LYS A 5 -5.79 -10.80 6.41
N ILE A 6 -6.17 -9.68 6.99
CA ILE A 6 -5.20 -8.69 7.47
C ILE A 6 -4.60 -9.16 8.80
N GLY A 7 -3.30 -9.39 8.77
CA GLY A 7 -2.59 -9.92 9.93
C GLY A 7 -3.20 -11.24 10.43
N ALA A 8 -3.23 -11.43 11.75
CA ALA A 8 -3.86 -12.57 12.41
C ALA A 8 -5.31 -12.27 12.84
N THR A 9 -6.02 -11.44 12.10
CA THR A 9 -7.42 -11.08 12.41
C THR A 9 -8.42 -11.92 11.61
N SER A 10 -9.71 -11.74 11.89
CA SER A 10 -10.81 -12.25 11.08
C SER A 10 -11.18 -11.33 9.91
N TRP A 11 -10.46 -10.23 9.70
CA TRP A 11 -10.71 -9.29 8.62
C TRP A 11 -10.43 -9.91 7.27
N GLU A 12 -11.45 -10.11 6.48
CA GLU A 12 -11.32 -10.55 5.09
C GLU A 12 -11.52 -9.36 4.16
N VAL A 13 -10.43 -8.96 3.51
CA VAL A 13 -10.40 -7.84 2.57
C VAL A 13 -9.96 -8.31 1.20
N SER A 14 -10.29 -7.55 0.15
CA SER A 14 -9.76 -7.80 -1.19
C SER A 14 -8.24 -7.79 -1.17
N ASN A 15 -7.59 -8.73 -1.88
CA ASN A 15 -6.14 -8.80 -1.99
C ASN A 15 -5.54 -7.70 -2.89
N VAL A 16 -6.42 -6.91 -3.54
CA VAL A 16 -6.09 -5.67 -4.25
C VAL A 16 -6.83 -4.53 -3.55
N ALA A 17 -6.15 -3.41 -3.31
CA ALA A 17 -6.68 -2.21 -2.67
C ALA A 17 -6.55 -0.99 -3.59
N LEU A 18 -7.37 0.03 -3.39
CA LEU A 18 -7.27 1.32 -4.09
C LEU A 18 -6.56 2.35 -3.21
N GLY A 19 -5.38 2.80 -3.62
CA GLY A 19 -4.67 3.94 -3.04
C GLY A 19 -5.14 5.25 -3.67
N ILE A 20 -5.66 6.17 -2.87
CA ILE A 20 -6.28 7.41 -3.37
C ILE A 20 -5.35 8.63 -3.39
N MET A 21 -4.04 8.44 -3.33
CA MET A 21 -3.06 9.54 -3.30
C MET A 21 -3.28 10.58 -4.41
N ARG A 22 -3.66 10.14 -5.62
CA ARG A 22 -3.86 11.00 -6.79
C ARG A 22 -5.29 11.54 -6.94
N MET A 23 -6.21 11.18 -6.04
CA MET A 23 -7.61 11.60 -6.12
C MET A 23 -7.79 13.11 -5.85
N GLY A 24 -6.88 13.73 -5.10
CA GLY A 24 -7.00 15.10 -4.64
C GLY A 24 -6.99 16.20 -5.72
N THR A 25 -6.71 15.86 -6.96
CA THR A 25 -6.76 16.78 -8.10
C THR A 25 -7.83 16.40 -9.14
N LEU A 26 -8.58 15.32 -8.90
CA LEU A 26 -9.64 14.90 -9.80
C LEU A 26 -10.92 15.72 -9.59
N PRO A 27 -11.67 16.00 -10.65
CA PRO A 27 -13.06 16.40 -10.48
C PRO A 27 -13.85 15.34 -9.69
N VAL A 28 -14.71 15.76 -8.78
CA VAL A 28 -15.48 14.83 -7.92
C VAL A 28 -16.23 13.78 -8.74
N ALA A 29 -16.80 14.16 -9.89
CA ALA A 29 -17.48 13.23 -10.78
C ALA A 29 -16.57 12.10 -11.31
N GLU A 30 -15.29 12.38 -11.55
CA GLU A 30 -14.31 11.35 -11.95
C GLU A 30 -13.91 10.49 -10.75
N ALA A 31 -13.76 11.09 -9.56
CA ALA A 31 -13.52 10.35 -8.33
C ALA A 31 -14.68 9.37 -8.01
N VAL A 32 -15.93 9.76 -8.28
CA VAL A 32 -17.10 8.87 -8.18
C VAL A 32 -16.94 7.66 -9.10
N LYS A 33 -16.64 7.87 -10.37
CA LYS A 33 -16.41 6.76 -11.33
C LYS A 33 -15.28 5.84 -10.90
N THR A 34 -14.21 6.41 -10.35
CA THR A 34 -13.07 5.65 -9.81
C THR A 34 -13.50 4.74 -8.67
N LEU A 35 -14.29 5.25 -7.72
CA LEU A 35 -14.80 4.45 -6.59
C LEU A 35 -15.77 3.36 -7.04
N GLN A 36 -16.68 3.69 -7.96
CA GLN A 36 -17.62 2.74 -8.51
C GLN A 36 -16.91 1.60 -9.25
N ALA A 37 -15.93 1.93 -10.10
CA ALA A 37 -15.12 0.92 -10.80
C ALA A 37 -14.33 0.01 -9.85
N ALA A 38 -13.78 0.57 -8.77
CA ALA A 38 -13.10 -0.22 -7.75
C ALA A 38 -14.07 -1.18 -7.05
N HIS A 39 -15.23 -0.69 -6.64
CA HIS A 39 -16.27 -1.50 -6.00
C HIS A 39 -16.81 -2.60 -6.93
N GLU A 40 -17.10 -2.28 -8.19
CA GLU A 40 -17.54 -3.23 -9.21
C GLU A 40 -16.49 -4.31 -9.49
N ALA A 41 -15.19 -3.95 -9.45
CA ALA A 41 -14.08 -4.90 -9.54
C ALA A 41 -13.89 -5.77 -8.27
N GLY A 42 -14.70 -5.54 -7.21
CA GLY A 42 -14.64 -6.25 -5.94
C GLY A 42 -13.58 -5.74 -4.97
N ILE A 43 -13.01 -4.56 -5.21
CA ILE A 43 -12.08 -3.91 -4.28
C ILE A 43 -12.90 -3.29 -3.14
N ASN A 44 -12.63 -3.73 -1.92
CA ASN A 44 -13.27 -3.24 -0.70
C ASN A 44 -12.30 -2.59 0.29
N PHE A 45 -11.09 -2.22 -0.14
CA PHE A 45 -10.08 -1.59 0.71
C PHE A 45 -9.55 -0.30 0.08
N ILE A 46 -9.62 0.80 0.84
CA ILE A 46 -9.16 2.14 0.43
C ILE A 46 -7.97 2.53 1.30
N ASP A 47 -6.90 3.00 0.66
CA ASP A 47 -5.69 3.50 1.33
C ASP A 47 -5.47 4.98 1.05
N SER A 48 -5.31 5.77 2.11
CA SER A 48 -5.03 7.21 2.09
C SER A 48 -3.82 7.60 2.95
N ALA A 49 -3.58 8.89 3.07
CA ALA A 49 -2.75 9.54 4.08
C ALA A 49 -3.12 11.02 4.21
N ASP A 50 -2.90 11.60 5.38
CA ASP A 50 -3.23 13.00 5.70
C ASP A 50 -2.54 14.03 4.80
N ILE A 51 -1.40 13.68 4.22
CA ILE A 51 -0.64 14.57 3.33
C ILE A 51 -0.99 14.41 1.85
N TYR A 52 -1.87 13.47 1.48
CA TYR A 52 -2.15 13.18 0.07
C TYR A 52 -3.05 14.24 -0.57
N GLY A 53 -2.71 14.54 -1.84
CA GLY A 53 -3.40 15.56 -2.62
C GLY A 53 -2.96 16.98 -2.25
N ARG A 54 -3.02 17.84 -3.27
CA ARG A 54 -2.65 19.26 -3.23
C ARG A 54 -3.48 20.03 -4.23
N ASP A 55 -4.77 20.01 -4.00
CA ASP A 55 -5.67 20.87 -4.78
C ASP A 55 -5.30 22.36 -4.48
N PRO A 56 -5.21 23.21 -5.50
CA PRO A 56 -4.84 24.62 -5.30
C PRO A 56 -5.75 25.40 -4.35
N LYS A 57 -7.00 24.95 -4.16
CA LYS A 57 -7.99 25.61 -3.28
C LYS A 57 -8.12 24.91 -1.93
N LEU A 58 -8.02 23.58 -1.92
CA LEU A 58 -8.26 22.76 -0.71
C LEU A 58 -6.96 22.44 0.03
N GLY A 59 -5.80 22.58 -0.63
CA GLY A 59 -4.51 22.31 -0.02
C GLY A 59 -4.21 20.83 0.23
N ARG A 60 -3.42 20.60 1.26
CA ARG A 60 -3.01 19.27 1.72
C ARG A 60 -4.21 18.50 2.28
N GLY A 61 -4.24 17.18 2.04
CA GLY A 61 -5.35 16.33 2.45
C GLY A 61 -6.53 16.37 1.47
N SER A 62 -6.38 17.05 0.32
CA SER A 62 -7.45 17.14 -0.67
C SER A 62 -7.87 15.77 -1.22
N SER A 63 -7.02 14.75 -1.21
CA SER A 63 -7.40 13.38 -1.57
C SER A 63 -8.49 12.82 -0.65
N GLU A 64 -8.39 13.08 0.64
CA GLU A 64 -9.41 12.66 1.62
C GLU A 64 -10.71 13.45 1.47
N ILE A 65 -10.61 14.77 1.18
CA ILE A 65 -11.81 15.60 0.91
C ILE A 65 -12.55 15.11 -0.33
N HIS A 66 -11.82 14.88 -1.44
CA HIS A 66 -12.42 14.40 -2.69
C HIS A 66 -12.99 12.99 -2.53
N PHE A 67 -12.33 12.12 -1.77
CA PHE A 67 -12.85 10.79 -1.43
C PHE A 67 -14.17 10.91 -0.67
N GLY A 68 -14.25 11.72 0.39
CA GLY A 68 -15.47 11.91 1.16
C GLY A 68 -16.63 12.47 0.31
N GLN A 69 -16.34 13.42 -0.58
CA GLN A 69 -17.32 13.96 -1.51
C GLN A 69 -17.78 12.92 -2.54
N ALA A 70 -16.84 12.14 -3.09
CA ALA A 70 -17.13 11.08 -4.04
C ALA A 70 -17.95 9.96 -3.39
N LEU A 71 -17.62 9.53 -2.19
CA LEU A 71 -18.37 8.53 -1.45
C LEU A 71 -19.85 8.94 -1.27
N LYS A 72 -20.10 10.18 -0.87
CA LYS A 72 -21.46 10.72 -0.72
C LYS A 72 -22.26 10.73 -2.03
N GLN A 73 -21.60 10.89 -3.18
CA GLN A 73 -22.27 11.01 -4.49
C GLN A 73 -22.28 9.70 -5.27
N SER A 74 -21.52 8.69 -4.88
CA SER A 74 -21.34 7.43 -5.62
C SER A 74 -22.54 6.48 -5.50
N GLY A 75 -23.40 6.66 -4.50
CA GLY A 75 -24.42 5.68 -4.10
C GLY A 75 -23.87 4.51 -3.27
N LEU A 76 -22.58 4.48 -3.01
CA LEU A 76 -21.91 3.49 -2.15
C LEU A 76 -21.97 3.93 -0.68
N ARG A 77 -21.85 2.96 0.23
CA ARG A 77 -21.89 3.21 1.66
C ARG A 77 -20.46 3.17 2.22
N ARG A 78 -20.25 3.84 3.35
CA ARG A 78 -18.98 3.75 4.09
C ARG A 78 -18.60 2.29 4.42
N ASP A 79 -19.58 1.47 4.74
CA ASP A 79 -19.40 0.08 5.15
C ASP A 79 -19.13 -0.89 3.98
N ASP A 80 -19.20 -0.42 2.75
CA ASP A 80 -18.79 -1.18 1.58
C ASP A 80 -17.24 -1.24 1.47
N PHE A 81 -16.53 -0.44 2.31
CA PHE A 81 -15.08 -0.35 2.29
C PHE A 81 -14.46 -0.46 3.69
N TYR A 82 -13.30 -1.09 3.75
CA TYR A 82 -12.32 -0.90 4.81
C TYR A 82 -11.46 0.32 4.46
N ILE A 83 -11.37 1.30 5.35
CA ILE A 83 -10.70 2.57 5.09
C ILE A 83 -9.47 2.69 5.99
N GLN A 84 -8.32 2.86 5.35
CA GLN A 84 -7.01 3.06 5.98
C GLN A 84 -6.51 4.47 5.68
N SER A 85 -5.88 5.10 6.67
CA SER A 85 -5.08 6.31 6.44
C SER A 85 -3.81 6.31 7.28
N LYS A 86 -2.93 7.28 7.02
CA LYS A 86 -1.57 7.35 7.60
C LYS A 86 -1.23 8.79 8.00
N ALA A 87 -0.41 8.96 9.04
CA ALA A 87 0.16 10.25 9.44
C ALA A 87 1.60 10.12 9.93
N GLY A 88 2.19 11.25 10.29
CA GLY A 88 3.54 11.37 10.83
C GLY A 88 4.52 12.06 9.88
N LEU A 89 4.07 12.53 8.72
CA LEU A 89 4.88 13.25 7.74
C LEU A 89 4.48 14.72 7.64
N PHE A 90 5.49 15.59 7.54
CA PHE A 90 5.30 16.97 7.14
C PHE A 90 6.07 17.25 5.84
N ALA A 91 5.40 17.90 4.92
CA ALA A 91 6.01 18.31 3.65
C ALA A 91 5.77 19.80 3.41
N ASP A 92 6.70 20.45 2.72
CA ASP A 92 6.53 21.82 2.25
C ASP A 92 5.56 21.93 1.05
N GLU A 93 5.40 23.11 0.51
CA GLU A 93 4.51 23.40 -0.63
C GLU A 93 4.93 22.67 -1.90
N THR A 94 6.20 22.31 -2.03
CA THR A 94 6.73 21.58 -3.21
C THR A 94 6.51 20.06 -3.10
N GLY A 95 6.19 19.53 -1.89
CA GLY A 95 6.04 18.13 -1.63
C GLY A 95 7.24 17.46 -1.00
N ARG A 96 8.30 18.20 -0.80
CA ARG A 96 9.47 17.69 -0.11
C ARG A 96 9.15 17.46 1.37
N ILE A 97 9.46 16.28 1.88
CA ILE A 97 9.34 15.99 3.30
C ILE A 97 10.36 16.83 4.07
N THR A 98 9.89 17.55 5.07
CA THR A 98 10.70 18.48 5.88
C THR A 98 10.95 17.98 7.29
N ARG A 99 10.05 17.16 7.85
CA ARG A 99 10.19 16.53 9.16
C ARG A 99 9.19 15.40 9.35
N TYR A 100 9.44 14.62 10.38
CA TYR A 100 8.50 13.65 10.94
C TYR A 100 7.94 14.16 12.27
N ASP A 101 6.80 13.64 12.69
CA ASP A 101 6.23 13.91 14.00
C ASP A 101 5.28 12.76 14.38
N SER A 102 5.75 11.89 15.26
CA SER A 102 4.99 10.76 15.79
C SER A 102 4.51 11.00 17.22
N SER A 103 4.48 12.27 17.67
CA SER A 103 3.98 12.62 18.99
C SER A 103 2.49 12.28 19.15
N LYS A 104 2.07 11.94 20.36
CA LYS A 104 0.67 11.68 20.69
C LYS A 104 -0.24 12.80 20.20
N LYS A 105 0.13 14.06 20.49
CA LYS A 105 -0.66 15.24 20.11
C LYS A 105 -0.88 15.30 18.59
N HIS A 106 0.18 15.08 17.80
CA HIS A 106 0.07 15.13 16.33
C HIS A 106 -0.81 14.01 15.82
N LEU A 107 -0.60 12.77 16.28
CA LEU A 107 -1.35 11.61 15.80
C LEU A 107 -2.86 11.73 16.08
N LEU A 108 -3.25 12.20 17.27
CA LEU A 108 -4.65 12.44 17.61
C LEU A 108 -5.27 13.51 16.69
N THR A 109 -4.59 14.65 16.53
CA THR A 109 -5.06 15.74 15.66
C THR A 109 -5.16 15.31 14.21
N ALA A 110 -4.18 14.51 13.72
CA ALA A 110 -4.18 14.01 12.35
C ALA A 110 -5.38 13.10 12.07
N VAL A 111 -5.68 12.16 12.98
CA VAL A 111 -6.83 11.26 12.82
C VAL A 111 -8.14 12.06 12.85
N ASP A 112 -8.30 13.03 13.75
CA ASP A 112 -9.50 13.88 13.78
C ASP A 112 -9.69 14.62 12.46
N GLY A 113 -8.61 15.18 11.92
CA GLY A 113 -8.65 15.83 10.61
C GLY A 113 -8.97 14.88 9.44
N MET A 114 -8.47 13.63 9.47
CA MET A 114 -8.81 12.61 8.46
C MET A 114 -10.30 12.29 8.46
N LEU A 115 -10.85 12.03 9.65
CA LEU A 115 -12.28 11.72 9.82
C LEU A 115 -13.17 12.87 9.32
N GLU A 116 -12.80 14.10 9.67
CA GLU A 116 -13.49 15.32 9.21
C GLU A 116 -13.43 15.45 7.68
N ARG A 117 -12.24 15.36 7.08
CA ARG A 117 -12.05 15.50 5.63
C ARG A 117 -12.79 14.44 4.84
N MET A 118 -12.78 13.20 5.28
CA MET A 118 -13.50 12.09 4.64
C MET A 118 -15.00 12.09 4.95
N GLY A 119 -15.43 12.76 6.03
CA GLY A 119 -16.82 12.74 6.51
C GLY A 119 -17.26 11.36 7.01
N ILE A 120 -16.38 10.69 7.74
CA ILE A 120 -16.59 9.36 8.35
C ILE A 120 -16.32 9.41 9.86
N ASP A 121 -16.84 8.42 10.60
CA ASP A 121 -16.73 8.39 12.06
C ASP A 121 -15.51 7.59 12.57
N TYR A 122 -14.96 6.68 11.77
CA TYR A 122 -13.82 5.85 12.14
C TYR A 122 -12.99 5.39 10.93
N LEU A 123 -11.71 5.08 11.21
CA LEU A 123 -10.82 4.34 10.32
C LEU A 123 -10.80 2.86 10.70
N ASP A 124 -10.74 1.97 9.72
CA ASP A 124 -10.53 0.54 9.97
C ASP A 124 -9.08 0.27 10.34
N SER A 125 -8.12 0.95 9.72
CA SER A 125 -6.72 0.93 10.14
C SER A 125 -6.05 2.30 10.03
N PHE A 126 -5.09 2.54 10.92
CA PHE A 126 -4.23 3.71 10.93
C PHE A 126 -2.76 3.30 10.99
N LEU A 127 -1.93 3.87 10.11
CA LEU A 127 -0.51 3.56 10.04
C LEU A 127 0.36 4.77 10.41
N ILE A 128 1.48 4.51 11.08
CA ILE A 128 2.58 5.47 11.12
C ILE A 128 3.25 5.46 9.74
N HIS A 129 3.28 6.61 9.04
CA HIS A 129 3.59 6.68 7.63
C HIS A 129 5.07 6.41 7.29
N ARG A 130 5.97 6.80 8.20
CA ARG A 130 7.42 6.56 8.13
C ARG A 130 8.01 6.44 9.52
N PRO A 131 9.11 5.72 9.71
CA PRO A 131 9.82 5.72 10.98
C PRO A 131 10.39 7.12 11.26
N ASP A 132 9.99 7.68 12.38
CA ASP A 132 10.53 8.93 12.89
C ASP A 132 11.74 8.61 13.79
N PRO A 133 12.96 9.11 13.51
CA PRO A 133 14.11 8.84 14.35
C PRO A 133 14.02 9.47 15.75
N LEU A 134 13.06 10.38 15.96
CA LEU A 134 12.78 11.01 17.25
C LEU A 134 11.50 10.47 17.92
N MET A 135 10.97 9.37 17.41
CA MET A 135 9.77 8.72 17.94
C MET A 135 10.02 8.17 19.35
N GLU A 136 9.16 8.56 20.29
CA GLU A 136 9.02 7.93 21.59
C GLU A 136 7.89 6.89 21.50
N PRO A 137 8.19 5.56 21.58
CA PRO A 137 7.18 4.51 21.41
C PRO A 137 5.99 4.61 22.33
N GLU A 138 6.20 5.09 23.55
CA GLU A 138 5.16 5.30 24.57
C GLU A 138 4.16 6.41 24.19
N GLU A 139 4.61 7.44 23.49
CA GLU A 139 3.75 8.50 22.95
C GLU A 139 2.82 7.94 21.86
N VAL A 140 3.37 7.13 20.95
CA VAL A 140 2.59 6.46 19.91
C VAL A 140 1.58 5.48 20.52
N ALA A 141 2.02 4.67 21.49
CA ALA A 141 1.17 3.73 22.21
C ALA A 141 0.01 4.44 22.91
N ALA A 142 0.28 5.55 23.60
CA ALA A 142 -0.74 6.36 24.24
C ALA A 142 -1.74 6.99 23.24
N ALA A 143 -1.29 7.35 22.03
CA ALA A 143 -2.18 7.79 20.96
C ALA A 143 -3.08 6.65 20.49
N PHE A 144 -2.52 5.46 20.24
CA PHE A 144 -3.26 4.29 19.79
C PHE A 144 -4.32 3.85 20.81
N ASP A 145 -3.99 3.82 22.11
CA ASP A 145 -4.93 3.51 23.18
C ASP A 145 -6.12 4.49 23.19
N GLU A 146 -5.85 5.77 23.06
CA GLU A 146 -6.89 6.81 23.07
C GLU A 146 -7.79 6.73 21.83
N LEU A 147 -7.19 6.56 20.64
CA LEU A 147 -7.92 6.43 19.37
C LEU A 147 -8.81 5.17 19.35
N GLN A 148 -8.30 4.04 19.84
CA GLN A 148 -9.05 2.80 19.90
C GLN A 148 -10.17 2.88 20.94
N LYS A 149 -9.90 3.42 22.12
CA LYS A 149 -10.90 3.62 23.17
C LYS A 149 -12.03 4.57 22.75
N ALA A 150 -11.69 5.61 21.97
CA ALA A 150 -12.66 6.53 21.39
C ALA A 150 -13.46 5.94 20.21
N GLY A 151 -13.12 4.73 19.74
CA GLY A 151 -13.74 4.10 18.58
C GLY A 151 -13.36 4.73 17.23
N LYS A 152 -12.38 5.64 17.21
CA LYS A 152 -11.95 6.34 16.00
C LYS A 152 -11.06 5.49 15.08
N VAL A 153 -10.34 4.53 15.64
CA VAL A 153 -9.47 3.60 14.90
C VAL A 153 -9.66 2.20 15.44
N ARG A 154 -9.82 1.22 14.55
CA ARG A 154 -10.01 -0.19 14.92
C ARG A 154 -8.70 -0.95 15.05
N HIS A 155 -7.75 -0.73 14.12
CA HIS A 155 -6.48 -1.45 14.04
C HIS A 155 -5.33 -0.52 13.66
N PHE A 156 -4.10 -1.01 13.90
CA PHE A 156 -2.88 -0.22 13.74
C PHE A 156 -1.82 -0.97 12.96
N GLY A 157 -0.92 -0.22 12.36
CA GLY A 157 0.23 -0.72 11.63
C GLY A 157 1.25 0.39 11.37
N VAL A 158 2.18 0.09 10.50
CA VAL A 158 3.29 0.97 10.14
C VAL A 158 3.49 0.98 8.62
N SER A 159 4.36 1.85 8.15
CA SER A 159 4.77 1.89 6.75
C SER A 159 6.27 2.18 6.67
N ASN A 160 6.99 1.36 5.91
CA ASN A 160 8.43 1.46 5.70
C ASN A 160 9.29 1.32 6.98
N PHE A 161 8.85 0.51 7.91
CA PHE A 161 9.60 0.16 9.10
C PHE A 161 10.42 -1.11 8.87
N ASN A 162 11.60 -1.21 9.48
CA ASN A 162 12.36 -2.44 9.56
C ASN A 162 11.94 -3.28 10.78
N PRO A 163 12.32 -4.58 10.87
CA PRO A 163 11.92 -5.45 11.97
C PRO A 163 12.24 -4.93 13.37
N GLN A 164 13.38 -4.28 13.55
CA GLN A 164 13.81 -3.77 14.86
C GLN A 164 12.96 -2.55 15.29
N GLN A 165 12.61 -1.69 14.35
CA GLN A 165 11.72 -0.55 14.60
C GLN A 165 10.30 -1.02 14.93
N ILE A 166 9.81 -2.07 14.25
CA ILE A 166 8.50 -2.69 14.56
C ILE A 166 8.52 -3.28 15.96
N GLU A 167 9.56 -4.06 16.33
CA GLU A 167 9.67 -4.65 17.68
C GLU A 167 9.75 -3.59 18.76
N LEU A 168 10.52 -2.52 18.55
CA LEU A 168 10.62 -1.41 19.49
C LEU A 168 9.26 -0.78 19.76
N LEU A 169 8.50 -0.46 18.70
CA LEU A 169 7.17 0.11 18.84
C LEU A 169 6.18 -0.89 19.46
N GLN A 170 6.24 -2.17 19.03
CA GLN A 170 5.33 -3.21 19.53
C GLN A 170 5.50 -3.47 21.03
N GLN A 171 6.70 -3.27 21.60
CA GLN A 171 6.92 -3.43 23.04
C GLN A 171 6.13 -2.44 23.88
N ALA A 172 5.91 -1.21 23.36
CA ALA A 172 5.14 -0.18 24.03
C ALA A 172 3.63 -0.31 23.78
N CYS A 173 3.22 -0.81 22.60
CA CYS A 173 1.81 -0.87 22.19
C CYS A 173 1.09 -2.10 22.76
N SER A 174 -0.09 -1.90 23.34
CA SER A 174 -1.04 -2.98 23.68
C SER A 174 -1.71 -3.58 22.45
N GLN A 175 -1.87 -2.79 21.39
CA GLN A 175 -2.41 -3.19 20.10
C GLN A 175 -1.35 -3.93 19.29
N ARG A 176 -1.77 -4.98 18.59
CA ARG A 176 -0.90 -5.66 17.64
C ARG A 176 -0.76 -4.83 16.36
N LEU A 177 0.47 -4.61 15.93
CA LEU A 177 0.76 -4.02 14.62
C LEU A 177 0.50 -5.08 13.54
N LEU A 178 -0.50 -4.84 12.69
CA LEU A 178 -1.01 -5.85 11.75
C LEU A 178 -0.45 -5.71 10.34
N ILE A 179 0.00 -4.53 9.98
CA ILE A 179 0.35 -4.13 8.61
C ILE A 179 1.71 -3.45 8.62
N ASP A 180 2.56 -3.80 7.65
CA ASP A 180 3.63 -2.92 7.20
C ASP A 180 3.46 -2.65 5.70
N GLN A 181 3.34 -1.37 5.33
CA GLN A 181 3.13 -0.96 3.96
C GLN A 181 4.46 -0.53 3.32
N LEU A 182 4.90 -1.25 2.27
CA LEU A 182 6.25 -1.22 1.72
C LEU A 182 6.24 -1.03 0.21
N GLN A 183 7.32 -0.49 -0.37
CA GLN A 183 7.53 -0.58 -1.81
C GLN A 183 7.84 -2.03 -2.20
N PHE A 184 7.11 -2.55 -3.18
CA PHE A 184 7.41 -3.82 -3.79
C PHE A 184 6.79 -3.91 -5.19
N SER A 185 7.59 -4.28 -6.16
CA SER A 185 7.18 -4.49 -7.56
C SER A 185 8.13 -5.46 -8.25
N ILE A 186 7.83 -5.84 -9.47
CA ILE A 186 8.74 -6.65 -10.32
C ILE A 186 10.13 -5.98 -10.45
N MET A 187 10.17 -4.65 -10.45
CA MET A 187 11.41 -3.85 -10.57
C MET A 187 11.94 -3.34 -9.20
N HIS A 188 11.36 -3.78 -8.09
CA HIS A 188 11.79 -3.44 -6.73
C HIS A 188 11.67 -4.66 -5.82
N THR A 189 12.65 -5.56 -5.93
CA THR A 189 12.61 -6.93 -5.39
C THR A 189 13.53 -7.15 -4.18
N GLY A 190 14.15 -6.09 -3.65
CA GLY A 190 15.19 -6.18 -2.61
C GLY A 190 14.81 -7.03 -1.38
N MET A 191 13.52 -7.10 -1.00
CA MET A 191 13.05 -7.98 0.06
C MET A 191 13.25 -9.48 -0.24
N ILE A 192 13.38 -9.86 -1.51
CA ILE A 192 13.57 -11.24 -1.97
C ILE A 192 15.04 -11.51 -2.27
N ASP A 193 15.70 -10.57 -2.95
CA ASP A 193 17.00 -10.74 -3.56
C ASP A 193 18.06 -11.15 -2.55
N PHE A 194 18.16 -10.44 -1.42
CA PHE A 194 19.20 -10.74 -0.42
C PHE A 194 19.06 -12.15 0.16
N GLY A 195 17.83 -12.66 0.26
CA GLY A 195 17.56 -14.03 0.72
C GLY A 195 18.00 -15.10 -0.30
N LEU A 196 17.87 -14.83 -1.60
CA LEU A 196 18.39 -15.69 -2.67
C LEU A 196 19.91 -15.69 -2.72
N HIS A 197 20.54 -14.54 -2.47
CA HIS A 197 21.99 -14.34 -2.50
C HIS A 197 22.64 -14.49 -1.10
N THR A 198 22.05 -15.28 -0.21
CA THR A 198 22.61 -15.54 1.12
C THR A 198 24.01 -16.09 1.04
N ASN A 199 24.94 -15.53 1.83
CA ASN A 199 26.36 -15.89 1.89
C ASN A 199 27.14 -15.61 0.58
N MET A 200 26.64 -14.72 -0.28
CA MET A 200 27.33 -14.24 -1.48
C MET A 200 27.91 -12.84 -1.24
N THR A 201 28.70 -12.33 -2.20
CA THR A 201 29.40 -11.04 -2.08
C THR A 201 28.98 -10.02 -3.14
N ASP A 202 28.03 -10.36 -3.99
CA ASP A 202 27.47 -9.47 -5.01
C ASP A 202 26.50 -8.43 -4.39
N PRO A 203 26.18 -7.35 -5.12
CA PRO A 203 25.30 -6.28 -4.59
C PRO A 203 23.91 -6.75 -4.16
N ALA A 204 23.35 -7.81 -4.77
CA ALA A 204 22.03 -8.33 -4.43
C ALA A 204 22.01 -9.05 -3.06
N SER A 205 23.18 -9.45 -2.54
CA SER A 205 23.34 -10.05 -1.20
C SER A 205 23.21 -9.05 -0.04
N LEU A 206 23.16 -7.75 -0.33
CA LEU A 206 23.05 -6.72 0.71
C LEU A 206 21.63 -6.67 1.29
N ASN A 207 21.53 -6.91 2.59
CA ASN A 207 20.29 -6.79 3.33
C ASN A 207 20.00 -5.32 3.67
N HIS A 208 19.05 -4.70 2.99
CA HIS A 208 18.66 -3.30 3.18
C HIS A 208 17.49 -3.11 4.15
N ASP A 209 16.75 -4.17 4.49
CA ASP A 209 15.49 -4.08 5.25
C ASP A 209 15.46 -4.91 6.55
N GLY A 210 16.55 -5.59 6.88
CA GLY A 210 16.66 -6.38 8.12
C GLY A 210 15.94 -7.73 8.07
N GLY A 211 15.60 -8.26 6.89
CA GLY A 211 14.86 -9.52 6.73
C GLY A 211 13.37 -9.34 6.98
N LEU A 212 12.82 -8.25 6.48
CA LEU A 212 11.44 -7.84 6.74
C LEU A 212 10.42 -8.83 6.20
N LEU A 213 10.69 -9.47 5.06
CA LEU A 213 9.80 -10.46 4.47
C LEU A 213 9.56 -11.67 5.39
N GLU A 214 10.63 -12.27 5.90
CA GLU A 214 10.58 -13.41 6.82
C GLU A 214 10.02 -12.99 8.17
N TYR A 215 10.38 -11.80 8.64
CA TYR A 215 9.84 -11.24 9.86
C TYR A 215 8.31 -11.09 9.79
N ALA A 216 7.79 -10.45 8.75
CA ALA A 216 6.36 -10.26 8.54
C ALA A 216 5.61 -11.60 8.48
N ARG A 217 6.16 -12.60 7.77
CA ARG A 217 5.59 -13.97 7.72
C ARG A 217 5.55 -14.63 9.08
N ARG A 218 6.62 -14.55 9.87
CA ARG A 218 6.71 -15.12 11.23
C ARG A 218 5.74 -14.44 12.20
N LYS A 219 5.60 -13.14 12.10
CA LYS A 219 4.70 -12.34 12.94
C LYS A 219 3.25 -12.32 12.44
N GLN A 220 2.98 -12.95 11.29
CA GLN A 220 1.67 -12.90 10.64
C GLN A 220 1.19 -11.46 10.41
N MET A 221 2.09 -10.59 9.99
CA MET A 221 1.77 -9.24 9.52
C MET A 221 1.45 -9.28 8.03
N THR A 222 0.54 -8.42 7.60
CA THR A 222 0.27 -8.24 6.17
C THR A 222 1.23 -7.21 5.60
N ILE A 223 1.95 -7.58 4.54
CA ILE A 223 2.68 -6.64 3.71
C ILE A 223 1.71 -6.05 2.68
N GLN A 224 1.55 -4.73 2.71
CA GLN A 224 0.85 -4.00 1.66
C GLN A 224 1.87 -3.40 0.69
N THR A 225 1.73 -3.64 -0.61
CA THR A 225 2.73 -3.23 -1.60
C THR A 225 2.32 -1.94 -2.30
N TRP A 226 3.02 -0.84 -2.02
CA TRP A 226 2.81 0.40 -2.76
C TRP A 226 3.72 0.46 -4.00
N SER A 227 3.30 1.26 -5.01
CA SER A 227 3.97 1.42 -6.31
C SER A 227 4.20 0.09 -7.08
N PRO A 228 3.19 -0.77 -7.23
CA PRO A 228 3.36 -2.12 -7.80
C PRO A 228 3.82 -2.14 -9.26
N PHE A 229 3.75 -1.01 -9.97
CA PHE A 229 4.12 -0.89 -11.39
C PHE A 229 5.32 0.02 -11.63
N GLN A 230 5.97 0.52 -10.57
CA GLN A 230 7.08 1.47 -10.70
C GLN A 230 8.44 0.76 -10.59
N TYR A 231 9.43 1.30 -11.33
CA TYR A 231 10.82 0.82 -11.32
C TYR A 231 11.72 1.61 -10.37
N GLY A 232 11.19 2.63 -9.69
CA GLY A 232 11.90 3.44 -8.70
C GLY A 232 10.91 4.30 -7.92
N THR A 233 11.39 5.08 -6.97
CA THR A 233 10.54 5.99 -6.20
C THR A 233 10.07 7.14 -7.08
N PHE A 234 8.85 7.03 -7.61
CA PHE A 234 8.24 7.98 -8.54
C PHE A 234 9.00 8.20 -9.86
N ALA A 235 9.85 7.24 -10.27
CA ALA A 235 10.64 7.32 -11.49
C ALA A 235 9.84 7.02 -12.77
N GLY A 236 8.72 6.30 -12.66
CA GLY A 236 7.86 5.92 -13.78
C GLY A 236 7.43 4.46 -13.72
N THR A 237 6.64 4.02 -14.69
CA THR A 237 6.18 2.64 -14.80
C THR A 237 7.07 1.83 -15.74
N PHE A 238 7.29 0.55 -15.41
CA PHE A 238 7.99 -0.37 -16.30
C PHE A 238 7.09 -0.96 -17.39
N ILE A 239 5.76 -0.94 -17.19
CA ILE A 239 4.80 -1.47 -18.16
C ILE A 239 4.75 -0.56 -19.38
N ASP A 240 4.88 -1.15 -20.57
CA ASP A 240 4.94 -0.46 -21.87
C ASP A 240 6.08 0.57 -22.00
N ASN A 241 7.13 0.44 -21.21
CA ASN A 241 8.31 1.27 -21.28
C ASN A 241 9.42 0.52 -22.06
N GLU A 242 9.93 1.16 -23.11
CA GLU A 242 10.96 0.62 -24.00
C GLU A 242 12.27 0.24 -23.26
N GLU A 243 12.57 0.93 -22.17
CA GLU A 243 13.74 0.63 -21.32
C GLU A 243 13.68 -0.79 -20.74
N PHE A 244 12.48 -1.35 -20.55
CA PHE A 244 12.24 -2.68 -20.00
C PHE A 244 11.67 -3.64 -21.04
N HIS A 245 12.23 -3.62 -22.25
CA HIS A 245 11.72 -4.37 -23.40
C HIS A 245 11.57 -5.86 -23.10
N GLU A 246 12.61 -6.51 -22.57
CA GLU A 246 12.60 -7.96 -22.29
C GLU A 246 11.49 -8.35 -21.29
N LEU A 247 11.35 -7.56 -20.21
CA LEU A 247 10.27 -7.75 -19.25
C LEU A 247 8.90 -7.60 -19.93
N ASN A 248 8.73 -6.57 -20.77
CA ASN A 248 7.46 -6.31 -21.44
C ASN A 248 7.10 -7.40 -22.47
N VAL A 249 8.08 -8.08 -23.09
CA VAL A 249 7.86 -9.25 -23.94
C VAL A 249 7.27 -10.41 -23.12
N VAL A 250 7.88 -10.74 -21.98
CA VAL A 250 7.39 -11.81 -21.10
C VAL A 250 6.00 -11.48 -20.54
N LEU A 251 5.80 -10.25 -20.06
CA LEU A 251 4.49 -9.80 -19.56
C LEU A 251 3.41 -9.90 -20.64
N LYS A 252 3.74 -9.53 -21.90
CA LYS A 252 2.79 -9.63 -23.02
C LYS A 252 2.44 -11.08 -23.35
N GLN A 253 3.41 -12.00 -23.39
CA GLN A 253 3.16 -13.42 -23.64
C GLN A 253 2.22 -14.02 -22.58
N LEU A 254 2.44 -13.69 -21.32
CA LEU A 254 1.58 -14.16 -20.23
C LEU A 254 0.21 -13.48 -20.26
N ALA A 255 0.15 -12.19 -20.57
CA ALA A 255 -1.10 -11.47 -20.75
C ALA A 255 -1.98 -12.11 -21.83
N ASP A 256 -1.38 -12.48 -22.96
CA ASP A 256 -2.07 -13.18 -24.04
C ASP A 256 -2.52 -14.59 -23.61
N LYS A 257 -1.66 -15.34 -22.92
CA LYS A 257 -1.98 -16.69 -22.41
C LYS A 257 -3.18 -16.67 -21.46
N TYR A 258 -3.24 -15.69 -20.56
CA TYR A 258 -4.30 -15.59 -19.55
C TYR A 258 -5.47 -14.71 -19.99
N HIS A 259 -5.43 -14.10 -21.19
CA HIS A 259 -6.43 -13.19 -21.75
C HIS A 259 -6.71 -11.97 -20.84
N VAL A 260 -5.65 -11.35 -20.32
CA VAL A 260 -5.70 -10.20 -19.41
C VAL A 260 -4.67 -9.12 -19.81
N SER A 261 -4.64 -8.01 -19.09
CA SER A 261 -3.64 -6.96 -19.27
C SER A 261 -2.27 -7.33 -18.65
N LYS A 262 -1.19 -6.67 -19.09
CA LYS A 262 0.13 -6.76 -18.42
C LYS A 262 0.08 -6.30 -16.98
N ASN A 263 -0.79 -5.34 -16.66
CA ASN A 263 -1.03 -4.89 -15.27
C ASN A 263 -1.55 -6.03 -14.40
N ALA A 264 -2.49 -6.83 -14.91
CA ALA A 264 -3.01 -8.00 -14.20
C ALA A 264 -1.91 -9.04 -13.93
N ILE A 265 -1.01 -9.28 -14.90
CA ILE A 265 0.14 -10.19 -14.70
C ILE A 265 1.08 -9.67 -13.62
N ALA A 266 1.36 -8.35 -13.59
CA ALA A 266 2.21 -7.76 -12.57
C ALA A 266 1.58 -7.84 -11.17
N VAL A 267 0.27 -7.67 -11.04
CA VAL A 267 -0.48 -7.90 -9.79
C VAL A 267 -0.40 -9.37 -9.39
N ALA A 268 -0.67 -10.30 -10.32
CA ALA A 268 -0.61 -11.73 -10.08
C ALA A 268 0.78 -12.19 -9.63
N TRP A 269 1.85 -11.57 -10.16
CA TRP A 269 3.22 -11.86 -9.76
C TRP A 269 3.47 -11.55 -8.27
N ILE A 270 3.01 -10.40 -7.79
CA ILE A 270 3.10 -10.01 -6.37
C ILE A 270 2.27 -10.97 -5.52
N LEU A 271 1.02 -11.21 -5.92
CA LEU A 271 0.07 -12.05 -5.18
C LEU A 271 0.47 -13.53 -5.13
N LYS A 272 1.28 -14.00 -6.08
CA LYS A 272 1.82 -15.38 -6.11
C LYS A 272 2.72 -15.66 -4.91
N HIS A 273 3.35 -14.63 -4.33
CA HIS A 273 4.27 -14.82 -3.22
C HIS A 273 3.54 -15.33 -1.95
N PRO A 274 4.05 -16.37 -1.27
CA PRO A 274 3.36 -17.00 -0.13
C PRO A 274 3.25 -16.12 1.13
N ALA A 275 3.82 -14.92 1.14
CA ALA A 275 3.62 -13.92 2.20
C ALA A 275 2.20 -13.34 2.24
N LYS A 276 1.34 -13.65 1.25
CA LYS A 276 -0.05 -13.17 1.16
C LYS A 276 -0.14 -11.64 1.23
N MET A 277 0.56 -10.99 0.29
CA MET A 277 0.60 -9.54 0.19
C MET A 277 -0.73 -8.95 -0.30
N GLN A 278 -1.00 -7.70 0.03
CA GLN A 278 -2.09 -6.91 -0.55
C GLN A 278 -1.50 -5.86 -1.49
N VAL A 279 -1.99 -5.80 -2.73
CA VAL A 279 -1.47 -4.88 -3.75
C VAL A 279 -2.26 -3.58 -3.75
N LEU A 280 -1.58 -2.43 -3.58
CA LEU A 280 -2.19 -1.11 -3.63
C LEU A 280 -2.07 -0.50 -5.02
N LEU A 281 -3.19 -0.38 -5.72
CA LEU A 281 -3.26 0.31 -7.01
C LEU A 281 -3.25 1.82 -6.80
N GLY A 282 -2.39 2.54 -7.52
CA GLY A 282 -2.28 4.00 -7.45
C GLY A 282 -2.90 4.73 -8.63
N THR A 283 -3.57 4.03 -9.55
CA THR A 283 -4.25 4.63 -10.70
C THR A 283 -5.64 5.15 -10.33
N MET A 284 -6.04 6.26 -10.95
CA MET A 284 -7.39 6.80 -10.85
C MET A 284 -8.23 6.53 -12.10
N ASN A 285 -7.66 5.87 -13.11
CA ASN A 285 -8.39 5.49 -14.32
C ASN A 285 -9.25 4.24 -14.05
N PRO A 286 -10.58 4.30 -14.20
CA PRO A 286 -11.47 3.17 -13.95
C PRO A 286 -11.09 1.89 -14.71
N GLN A 287 -10.72 2.01 -16.00
CA GLN A 287 -10.36 0.84 -16.80
C GLN A 287 -9.07 0.19 -16.29
N HIS A 288 -8.05 0.99 -15.93
CA HIS A 288 -6.80 0.43 -15.38
C HIS A 288 -7.03 -0.26 -14.02
N ILE A 289 -8.01 0.20 -13.22
CA ILE A 289 -8.40 -0.46 -11.96
C ILE A 289 -8.98 -1.83 -12.26
N ILE A 290 -9.97 -1.89 -13.16
CA ILE A 290 -10.64 -3.13 -13.56
C ILE A 290 -9.62 -4.12 -14.15
N ASP A 291 -8.79 -3.65 -15.07
CA ASP A 291 -7.77 -4.48 -15.73
C ASP A 291 -6.76 -5.06 -14.73
N SER A 292 -6.28 -4.23 -13.80
CA SER A 292 -5.32 -4.66 -12.78
C SER A 292 -5.93 -5.63 -11.77
N ALA A 293 -7.20 -5.40 -11.40
CA ALA A 293 -7.93 -6.23 -10.44
C ALA A 293 -8.10 -7.68 -10.93
N GLN A 294 -8.10 -7.93 -12.25
CA GLN A 294 -8.13 -9.27 -12.82
C GLN A 294 -6.95 -10.14 -12.37
N GLY A 295 -5.81 -9.52 -12.03
CA GLY A 295 -4.64 -10.23 -11.49
C GLY A 295 -4.91 -11.01 -10.20
N SER A 296 -5.94 -10.62 -9.45
CA SER A 296 -6.41 -11.34 -8.28
C SER A 296 -6.84 -12.79 -8.56
N GLU A 297 -7.34 -13.06 -9.75
CA GLU A 297 -7.87 -14.39 -10.15
C GLU A 297 -6.83 -15.27 -10.87
N ILE A 298 -5.65 -14.72 -11.17
CA ILE A 298 -4.62 -15.42 -11.91
C ILE A 298 -3.69 -16.16 -10.96
N THR A 299 -3.47 -17.43 -11.27
CA THR A 299 -2.48 -18.27 -10.58
C THR A 299 -1.32 -18.56 -11.53
N LEU A 300 -0.26 -17.78 -11.42
CA LEU A 300 0.99 -18.05 -12.15
C LEU A 300 1.61 -19.36 -11.66
N THR A 301 2.22 -20.11 -12.59
CA THR A 301 3.10 -21.21 -12.20
C THR A 301 4.38 -20.69 -11.56
N ASN A 302 5.13 -21.55 -10.88
CA ASN A 302 6.43 -21.14 -10.32
C ASN A 302 7.41 -20.74 -11.45
N GLN A 303 7.38 -21.45 -12.59
CA GLN A 303 8.24 -21.11 -13.73
C GLN A 303 7.93 -19.70 -14.27
N GLU A 304 6.67 -19.38 -14.49
CA GLU A 304 6.26 -18.05 -14.97
C GLU A 304 6.65 -16.93 -14.01
N TRP A 305 6.58 -17.20 -12.70
CA TRP A 305 7.04 -16.26 -11.69
C TRP A 305 8.54 -15.96 -11.84
N TYR A 306 9.37 -17.01 -12.02
CA TYR A 306 10.80 -16.87 -12.22
C TYR A 306 11.14 -16.30 -13.61
N ASP A 307 10.40 -16.62 -14.65
CA ASP A 307 10.59 -16.03 -15.98
C ASP A 307 10.42 -14.50 -15.94
N ILE A 308 9.43 -14.01 -15.22
CA ILE A 308 9.23 -12.57 -14.99
C ILE A 308 10.38 -11.98 -14.16
N TYR A 309 10.78 -12.66 -13.08
CA TYR A 309 11.87 -12.21 -12.21
C TYR A 309 13.20 -12.05 -12.96
N LEU A 310 13.54 -13.03 -13.80
CA LEU A 310 14.75 -12.99 -14.64
C LEU A 310 14.65 -11.92 -15.74
N ALA A 311 13.50 -11.80 -16.40
CA ALA A 311 13.28 -10.79 -17.44
C ALA A 311 13.33 -9.34 -16.89
N ALA A 312 13.15 -9.16 -15.61
CA ALA A 312 13.35 -7.89 -14.91
C ALA A 312 14.83 -7.52 -14.68
N GLY A 313 15.77 -8.38 -15.13
CA GLY A 313 17.21 -8.17 -14.96
C GLY A 313 17.79 -8.74 -13.67
N ASN A 314 16.99 -9.44 -12.87
CA ASN A 314 17.46 -10.12 -11.68
C ASN A 314 18.19 -11.43 -12.04
N SER A 315 19.00 -11.95 -11.13
CA SER A 315 19.74 -13.21 -11.31
C SER A 315 19.35 -14.22 -10.24
N LEU A 316 19.49 -15.48 -10.61
CA LEU A 316 19.45 -16.59 -9.66
C LEU A 316 20.86 -17.12 -9.50
N PRO A 317 21.41 -17.25 -8.27
CA PRO A 317 22.74 -17.77 -8.01
C PRO A 317 22.86 -19.27 -8.29
#